data_a9435f11883ba13effa0851d671de2a8
#
_entry.id   a9435f11883ba13effa0851d671de2a8
#
_cell.length_a   1.000
_cell.length_b   1.000
_cell.length_c   1.000
_cell.angle_alpha   90.00
_cell.angle_beta   90.00
_cell.angle_gamma   90.00
#
_symmetry.space_group_name_H-M   'P 1'
#
loop_
_entity.id
_entity.type
_entity.pdbx_description
1 polymer ?
#
loop_
_entity_poly.entity_id
_entity_poly.type
_entity_poly.pdbx_seq_one_letter_code
_entity_poly.pdbx_strand_id
1 'polypeptide(L)'
;MSKLGIVIVVTNEKSNLKNLYASLSEQTFKDFTVYIVDNNSTDGSAEYFKELNSSGALQIKYAKLDYNSGFSGGSNIGAKEALKDGSRYLFISNNDLVFDRIALEEMYNLIESDEKIACVGPLLMQHKEKTPDVIQEFGGKINFKTGALEKYYTNQNINEVKLPGKVETDFVGGGACFINADIFKNIGMYETSYFAYFDEIDLSYRLKVLNNYKMMVTSKAKIWHNHNWTKKNNYSYYFEYYLSERNKLLYYHKYKLYLSMCLMVITDIVKFPWRLIWFMKVCDFKLGMYYLKGMLDGLLNRKGKPKLSFVK
;
A
#
# COMPACT_ATOMS: atom_id res chain seq x y z
N MET A 1 -10.56 8.80 23.42
CA MET A 1 -9.97 7.79 22.53
C MET A 1 -10.63 7.94 21.18
N SER A 2 -9.86 8.16 20.11
CA SER A 2 -10.43 8.31 18.77
C SER A 2 -10.81 6.96 18.18
N LYS A 3 -11.93 6.92 17.41
CA LYS A 3 -12.39 5.66 16.77
C LYS A 3 -11.45 5.18 15.66
N LEU A 4 -10.77 6.12 14.98
CA LEU A 4 -9.92 5.82 13.83
C LEU A 4 -8.48 6.27 14.08
N GLY A 5 -7.53 5.35 13.89
CA GLY A 5 -6.10 5.66 13.80
C GLY A 5 -5.67 5.77 12.34
N ILE A 6 -5.21 6.93 11.90
CA ILE A 6 -4.64 7.10 10.55
C ILE A 6 -3.13 6.91 10.65
N VAL A 7 -2.62 5.82 10.09
CA VAL A 7 -1.21 5.45 10.13
C VAL A 7 -0.53 5.87 8.82
N ILE A 8 0.48 6.72 8.90
CA ILE A 8 1.22 7.25 7.77
C ILE A 8 2.70 6.93 7.92
N VAL A 9 3.26 6.19 6.97
CA VAL A 9 4.71 5.90 6.92
C VAL A 9 5.39 6.90 5.99
N VAL A 10 6.47 7.52 6.47
CA VAL A 10 7.20 8.55 5.73
C VAL A 10 8.66 8.16 5.57
N THR A 11 9.21 8.35 4.38
CA THR A 11 10.64 8.19 4.09
C THR A 11 11.06 9.22 3.02
N ASN A 12 11.64 10.36 3.43
CA ASN A 12 12.13 11.41 2.55
C ASN A 12 11.07 11.95 1.57
N GLU A 13 9.87 12.28 2.07
CA GLU A 13 8.72 12.70 1.26
C GLU A 13 8.08 14.00 1.80
N LYS A 14 8.90 14.94 2.30
CA LYS A 14 8.44 16.21 2.89
C LYS A 14 7.44 16.96 2.00
N SER A 15 7.64 16.96 0.68
CA SER A 15 6.82 17.72 -0.27
C SER A 15 5.35 17.29 -0.31
N ASN A 16 5.06 16.02 0.00
CA ASN A 16 3.70 15.48 -0.07
C ASN A 16 2.87 15.80 1.16
N LEU A 17 3.53 16.05 2.30
CA LEU A 17 2.89 16.14 3.61
C LEU A 17 1.93 17.31 3.75
N LYS A 18 2.17 18.43 3.05
CA LYS A 18 1.29 19.61 3.08
C LYS A 18 -0.10 19.30 2.53
N ASN A 19 -0.17 18.66 1.37
CA ASN A 19 -1.44 18.34 0.72
C ASN A 19 -2.21 17.26 1.49
N LEU A 20 -1.50 16.25 1.99
CA LEU A 20 -2.07 15.23 2.86
C LEU A 20 -2.67 15.85 4.12
N TYR A 21 -1.90 16.69 4.84
CA TYR A 21 -2.35 17.37 6.05
C TYR A 21 -3.59 18.23 5.79
N ALA A 22 -3.57 19.08 4.75
CA ALA A 22 -4.69 19.93 4.39
C ALA A 22 -5.96 19.12 4.13
N SER A 23 -5.87 18.06 3.31
CA SER A 23 -7.02 17.22 2.99
C SER A 23 -7.55 16.41 4.18
N LEU A 24 -6.71 16.04 5.14
CA LEU A 24 -7.15 15.40 6.38
C LEU A 24 -7.83 16.40 7.33
N SER A 25 -7.34 17.65 7.41
CA SER A 25 -7.96 18.69 8.24
C SER A 25 -9.37 19.06 7.78
N GLU A 26 -9.68 18.89 6.50
CA GLU A 26 -10.99 19.18 5.90
C GLU A 26 -11.99 18.02 5.97
N GLN A 27 -11.61 16.84 6.46
CA GLN A 27 -12.54 15.70 6.54
C GLN A 27 -13.77 16.01 7.39
N THR A 28 -14.95 15.50 6.98
CA THR A 28 -16.21 15.58 7.77
C THR A 28 -16.16 14.67 8.99
N PHE A 29 -15.59 13.49 8.86
CA PHE A 29 -15.30 12.60 9.98
C PHE A 29 -14.14 13.16 10.80
N LYS A 30 -14.37 13.48 12.09
CA LYS A 30 -13.38 14.15 12.96
C LYS A 30 -12.81 13.25 14.07
N ASP A 31 -13.41 12.11 14.32
CA ASP A 31 -13.01 11.23 15.44
C ASP A 31 -11.81 10.34 15.04
N PHE A 32 -10.67 10.98 14.74
CA PHE A 32 -9.43 10.28 14.39
C PHE A 32 -8.19 10.93 15.00
N THR A 33 -7.14 10.13 15.13
CA THR A 33 -5.78 10.55 15.45
C THR A 33 -4.83 10.10 14.36
N VAL A 34 -3.89 10.96 13.96
CA VAL A 34 -2.88 10.66 12.95
C VAL A 34 -1.60 10.14 13.62
N TYR A 35 -1.14 8.96 13.22
CA TYR A 35 0.09 8.31 13.69
C TYR A 35 1.11 8.35 12.56
N ILE A 36 2.12 9.19 12.70
CA ILE A 36 3.19 9.34 11.73
C ILE A 36 4.39 8.53 12.17
N VAL A 37 4.82 7.62 11.30
CA VAL A 37 6.03 6.82 11.49
C VAL A 37 7.08 7.25 10.47
N ASP A 38 8.08 7.96 10.93
CA ASP A 38 9.20 8.40 10.11
C ASP A 38 10.27 7.29 10.05
N ASN A 39 10.40 6.69 8.89
CA ASN A 39 11.36 5.64 8.59
C ASN A 39 12.78 6.19 8.35
N ASN A 40 13.30 6.99 9.28
CA ASN A 40 14.65 7.59 9.23
C ASN A 40 14.84 8.59 8.08
N SER A 41 13.91 9.55 7.94
CA SER A 41 14.04 10.61 6.94
C SER A 41 15.18 11.58 7.25
N THR A 42 15.79 12.12 6.19
CA THR A 42 16.90 13.09 6.23
C THR A 42 16.61 14.39 5.48
N ASP A 43 15.38 14.56 4.96
CA ASP A 43 14.95 15.69 4.13
C ASP A 43 14.23 16.82 4.92
N GLY A 44 14.22 16.76 6.25
CA GLY A 44 13.50 17.69 7.11
C GLY A 44 12.01 17.35 7.30
N SER A 45 11.57 16.15 6.95
CA SER A 45 10.19 15.68 7.19
C SER A 45 9.81 15.74 8.68
N ALA A 46 10.76 15.40 9.57
CA ALA A 46 10.55 15.42 11.02
C ALA A 46 10.21 16.82 11.56
N GLU A 47 10.97 17.82 11.14
CA GLU A 47 10.79 19.22 11.53
C GLU A 47 9.47 19.75 10.99
N TYR A 48 9.13 19.41 9.75
CA TYR A 48 7.88 19.82 9.13
C TYR A 48 6.65 19.23 9.85
N PHE A 49 6.72 17.99 10.32
CA PHE A 49 5.65 17.43 11.16
C PHE A 49 5.46 18.16 12.48
N LYS A 50 6.54 18.62 13.11
CA LYS A 50 6.44 19.44 14.33
C LYS A 50 5.73 20.76 14.04
N GLU A 51 6.04 21.39 12.91
CA GLU A 51 5.34 22.61 12.46
C GLU A 51 3.83 22.35 12.23
N LEU A 52 3.49 21.29 11.49
CA LEU A 52 2.10 20.88 11.25
C LEU A 52 1.34 20.61 12.56
N ASN A 53 1.98 19.93 13.51
CA ASN A 53 1.37 19.62 14.80
C ASN A 53 1.16 20.88 15.66
N SER A 54 1.98 21.93 15.49
CA SER A 54 1.81 23.21 16.19
C SER A 54 0.58 23.99 15.73
N SER A 55 0.05 23.73 14.54
CA SER A 55 -1.16 24.36 14.01
C SER A 55 -2.45 23.96 14.76
N GLY A 56 -2.44 22.82 15.46
CA GLY A 56 -3.55 22.33 16.27
C GLY A 56 -4.79 21.84 15.51
N ALA A 57 -4.76 21.83 14.17
CA ALA A 57 -5.92 21.40 13.37
C ALA A 57 -6.15 19.89 13.40
N LEU A 58 -5.10 19.09 13.63
CA LEU A 58 -5.16 17.64 13.76
C LEU A 58 -4.50 17.17 15.05
N GLN A 59 -5.01 16.08 15.62
CA GLN A 59 -4.31 15.35 16.66
C GLN A 59 -3.27 14.42 16.01
N ILE A 60 -1.97 14.73 16.21
CA ILE A 60 -0.85 13.99 15.59
C ILE A 60 0.02 13.37 16.68
N LYS A 61 0.32 12.08 16.53
CA LYS A 61 1.37 11.37 17.25
C LYS A 61 2.50 11.02 16.29
N TYR A 62 3.73 11.29 16.69
CA TYR A 62 4.92 11.16 15.85
C TYR A 62 5.94 10.21 16.48
N ALA A 63 6.42 9.25 15.68
CA ALA A 63 7.51 8.37 16.04
C ALA A 63 8.58 8.39 14.94
N LYS A 64 9.82 8.69 15.32
CA LYS A 64 10.98 8.60 14.42
C LYS A 64 11.74 7.31 14.71
N LEU A 65 12.03 6.56 13.66
CA LEU A 65 12.89 5.39 13.72
C LEU A 65 14.34 5.78 13.39
N ASP A 66 15.28 5.02 13.88
CA ASP A 66 16.72 5.13 13.57
C ASP A 66 17.13 4.27 12.37
N TYR A 67 16.17 3.55 11.79
CA TYR A 67 16.35 2.71 10.60
C TYR A 67 15.10 2.71 9.72
N ASN A 68 15.26 2.35 8.46
CA ASN A 68 14.14 2.15 7.54
C ASN A 68 13.59 0.73 7.70
N SER A 69 12.37 0.61 8.26
CA SER A 69 11.66 -0.65 8.51
C SER A 69 10.82 -1.14 7.32
N GLY A 70 10.81 -0.38 6.22
CA GLY A 70 9.91 -0.60 5.08
C GLY A 70 8.48 -0.14 5.35
N PHE A 71 7.62 -0.28 4.34
CA PHE A 71 6.21 0.07 4.46
C PHE A 71 5.49 -0.81 5.49
N SER A 72 5.63 -2.15 5.37
CA SER A 72 4.97 -3.11 6.27
C SER A 72 5.41 -2.93 7.74
N GLY A 73 6.71 -2.71 7.98
CA GLY A 73 7.25 -2.50 9.33
C GLY A 73 6.76 -1.20 9.95
N GLY A 74 6.86 -0.09 9.22
CA GLY A 74 6.40 1.23 9.68
C GLY A 74 4.89 1.24 9.95
N SER A 75 4.10 0.65 9.04
CA SER A 75 2.65 0.52 9.22
C SER A 75 2.28 -0.28 10.47
N ASN A 76 2.99 -1.37 10.75
CA ASN A 76 2.75 -2.18 11.95
C ASN A 76 3.12 -1.43 13.25
N ILE A 77 4.16 -0.59 13.22
CA ILE A 77 4.54 0.24 14.37
C ILE A 77 3.44 1.26 14.68
N GLY A 78 2.99 2.01 13.66
CA GLY A 78 1.90 2.98 13.82
C GLY A 78 0.58 2.33 14.23
N ALA A 79 0.25 1.16 13.64
CA ALA A 79 -0.93 0.40 14.00
C ALA A 79 -0.92 -0.06 15.47
N LYS A 80 0.22 -0.51 15.99
CA LYS A 80 0.36 -0.90 17.41
C LYS A 80 0.13 0.27 18.35
N GLU A 81 0.63 1.47 18.03
CA GLU A 81 0.38 2.66 18.84
C GLU A 81 -1.10 3.08 18.78
N ALA A 82 -1.74 3.03 17.61
CA ALA A 82 -3.16 3.31 17.48
C ALA A 82 -4.04 2.31 18.26
N LEU A 83 -3.70 1.02 18.22
CA LEU A 83 -4.36 -0.03 19.00
C LEU A 83 -4.19 0.19 20.52
N LYS A 84 -3.02 0.59 20.96
CA LYS A 84 -2.73 0.94 22.37
C LYS A 84 -3.60 2.09 22.88
N ASP A 85 -3.87 3.06 22.00
CA ASP A 85 -4.75 4.20 22.27
C ASP A 85 -6.23 3.86 22.14
N GLY A 86 -6.59 2.62 21.79
CA GLY A 86 -7.96 2.14 21.71
C GLY A 86 -8.66 2.45 20.39
N SER A 87 -7.93 2.71 19.31
CA SER A 87 -8.54 2.88 17.98
C SER A 87 -9.22 1.58 17.53
N ARG A 88 -10.50 1.68 17.17
CA ARG A 88 -11.31 0.54 16.68
C ARG A 88 -11.04 0.23 15.21
N TYR A 89 -10.66 1.23 14.46
CA TYR A 89 -10.32 1.15 13.04
C TYR A 89 -8.97 1.76 12.76
N LEU A 90 -8.33 1.30 11.69
CA LEU A 90 -7.11 1.88 11.17
C LEU A 90 -7.33 2.30 9.72
N PHE A 91 -6.77 3.43 9.32
CA PHE A 91 -6.55 3.78 7.93
C PHE A 91 -5.04 3.79 7.67
N ILE A 92 -4.55 2.80 6.93
CA ILE A 92 -3.14 2.73 6.57
C ILE A 92 -2.94 3.48 5.26
N SER A 93 -2.09 4.50 5.30
CA SER A 93 -1.99 5.53 4.28
C SER A 93 -0.57 5.68 3.75
N ASN A 94 -0.47 5.82 2.43
CA ASN A 94 0.68 6.47 1.85
C ASN A 94 0.69 7.96 2.22
N ASN A 95 1.84 8.59 2.12
CA ASN A 95 2.04 10.00 2.44
C ASN A 95 1.75 10.97 1.27
N ASP A 96 1.43 10.45 0.10
CA ASP A 96 1.14 11.20 -1.13
C ASP A 96 -0.35 11.11 -1.54
N LEU A 97 -1.23 10.83 -0.58
CA LEU A 97 -2.67 10.82 -0.77
C LEU A 97 -3.29 12.21 -0.55
N VAL A 98 -4.35 12.49 -1.30
CA VAL A 98 -5.21 13.67 -1.13
C VAL A 98 -6.65 13.18 -1.05
N PHE A 99 -7.32 13.44 0.06
CA PHE A 99 -8.65 12.94 0.36
C PHE A 99 -9.74 13.88 -0.16
N ASP A 100 -10.82 13.33 -0.71
CA ASP A 100 -12.08 14.05 -0.79
C ASP A 100 -12.64 14.29 0.61
N ARG A 101 -13.39 15.35 0.78
CA ARG A 101 -13.86 15.82 2.10
C ARG A 101 -14.67 14.78 2.89
N ILE A 102 -15.40 13.90 2.22
CA ILE A 102 -16.26 12.88 2.85
C ILE A 102 -15.65 11.48 2.84
N ALA A 103 -14.40 11.32 2.36
CA ALA A 103 -13.83 10.02 2.08
C ALA A 103 -13.74 9.11 3.32
N LEU A 104 -13.28 9.64 4.46
CA LEU A 104 -13.19 8.86 5.70
C LEU A 104 -14.57 8.46 6.22
N GLU A 105 -15.55 9.35 6.15
CA GLU A 105 -16.93 9.11 6.61
C GLU A 105 -17.60 7.99 5.79
N GLU A 106 -17.48 8.02 4.47
CA GLU A 106 -18.08 7.01 3.59
C GLU A 106 -17.43 5.62 3.79
N MET A 107 -16.11 5.56 4.02
CA MET A 107 -15.45 4.29 4.35
C MET A 107 -15.84 3.78 5.75
N TYR A 108 -15.94 4.69 6.73
CA TYR A 108 -16.40 4.36 8.07
C TYR A 108 -17.83 3.81 8.06
N ASN A 109 -18.76 4.46 7.36
CA ASN A 109 -20.13 3.99 7.24
C ASN A 109 -20.25 2.63 6.55
N LEU A 110 -19.39 2.36 5.57
CA LEU A 110 -19.40 1.08 4.88
C LEU A 110 -18.87 -0.04 5.76
N ILE A 111 -17.77 0.16 6.49
CA ILE A 111 -17.21 -0.92 7.34
C ILE A 111 -18.13 -1.23 8.53
N GLU A 112 -18.87 -0.24 9.04
CA GLU A 112 -19.87 -0.43 10.12
C GLU A 112 -21.15 -1.14 9.63
N SER A 113 -21.39 -1.23 8.31
CA SER A 113 -22.64 -1.78 7.77
C SER A 113 -22.74 -3.30 7.83
N ASP A 114 -21.64 -4.03 8.02
CA ASP A 114 -21.61 -5.49 8.12
C ASP A 114 -20.34 -5.93 8.87
N GLU A 115 -20.49 -6.63 9.97
CA GLU A 115 -19.37 -7.12 10.82
C GLU A 115 -18.39 -8.04 10.07
N LYS A 116 -18.82 -8.63 8.95
CA LYS A 116 -17.95 -9.45 8.10
C LYS A 116 -17.02 -8.60 7.23
N ILE A 117 -17.28 -7.31 7.09
CA ILE A 117 -16.38 -6.41 6.34
C ILE A 117 -15.17 -6.08 7.22
N ALA A 118 -14.04 -6.69 6.89
CA ALA A 118 -12.78 -6.42 7.59
C ALA A 118 -12.04 -5.21 7.03
N CYS A 119 -12.18 -4.95 5.73
CA CYS A 119 -11.40 -3.93 5.02
C CYS A 119 -12.23 -3.20 3.96
N VAL A 120 -12.04 -1.87 3.89
CA VAL A 120 -12.66 -1.01 2.88
C VAL A 120 -11.60 -0.18 2.18
N GLY A 121 -11.67 -0.13 0.85
CA GLY A 121 -10.86 0.76 0.02
C GLY A 121 -11.70 1.87 -0.62
N PRO A 122 -11.06 2.99 -0.97
CA PRO A 122 -11.69 4.07 -1.73
C PRO A 122 -11.74 3.77 -3.23
N LEU A 123 -12.41 4.62 -3.98
CA LEU A 123 -12.11 4.87 -5.38
C LEU A 123 -10.79 5.64 -5.45
N LEU A 124 -9.72 4.95 -5.79
CA LEU A 124 -8.40 5.56 -5.88
C LEU A 124 -8.20 6.17 -7.26
N MET A 125 -8.00 7.48 -7.28
CA MET A 125 -7.76 8.28 -8.49
C MET A 125 -6.25 8.50 -8.69
N GLN A 126 -5.84 8.84 -9.90
CA GLN A 126 -4.47 9.27 -10.18
C GLN A 126 -4.22 10.68 -9.61
N HIS A 127 -3.18 11.35 -10.10
CA HIS A 127 -2.73 12.63 -9.57
C HIS A 127 -3.79 13.75 -9.66
N LYS A 128 -4.16 14.35 -8.52
CA LYS A 128 -5.25 15.33 -8.40
C LYS A 128 -5.17 16.53 -9.35
N GLU A 129 -3.97 17.02 -9.63
CA GLU A 129 -3.78 18.21 -10.48
C GLU A 129 -3.56 17.86 -11.96
N LYS A 130 -2.97 16.68 -12.25
CA LYS A 130 -2.54 16.32 -13.61
C LYS A 130 -3.55 15.43 -14.32
N THR A 131 -4.14 14.48 -13.61
CA THR A 131 -5.06 13.47 -14.12
C THR A 131 -6.21 13.25 -13.13
N PRO A 132 -6.97 14.32 -12.75
CA PRO A 132 -7.94 14.27 -11.65
C PRO A 132 -9.08 13.27 -11.87
N ASP A 133 -9.41 13.01 -13.12
CA ASP A 133 -10.55 12.17 -13.53
C ASP A 133 -10.14 10.76 -13.97
N VAL A 134 -8.84 10.41 -13.87
CA VAL A 134 -8.35 9.09 -14.24
C VAL A 134 -8.33 8.18 -13.03
N ILE A 135 -9.01 7.03 -13.13
CA ILE A 135 -9.07 6.01 -12.10
C ILE A 135 -7.72 5.27 -12.05
N GLN A 136 -7.10 5.21 -10.88
CA GLN A 136 -5.95 4.36 -10.64
C GLN A 136 -6.39 2.92 -10.36
N GLU A 137 -7.40 2.75 -9.50
CA GLU A 137 -7.99 1.46 -9.19
C GLU A 137 -9.32 1.61 -8.43
N PHE A 138 -10.20 0.61 -8.61
CA PHE A 138 -11.43 0.47 -7.84
C PHE A 138 -11.60 -0.98 -7.41
N GLY A 139 -10.66 -1.46 -6.57
CA GLY A 139 -10.56 -2.86 -6.20
C GLY A 139 -9.93 -3.72 -7.30
N GLY A 140 -10.08 -5.02 -7.19
CA GLY A 140 -9.53 -5.98 -8.14
C GLY A 140 -9.79 -7.43 -7.72
N LYS A 141 -9.39 -8.35 -8.59
CA LYS A 141 -9.44 -9.79 -8.37
C LYS A 141 -8.03 -10.35 -8.25
N ILE A 142 -7.82 -11.21 -7.27
CA ILE A 142 -6.54 -11.88 -7.05
C ILE A 142 -6.68 -13.38 -7.35
N ASN A 143 -5.79 -13.88 -8.19
CA ASN A 143 -5.56 -15.30 -8.26
C ASN A 143 -4.60 -15.70 -7.12
N PHE A 144 -5.13 -16.15 -6.00
CA PHE A 144 -4.35 -16.46 -4.80
C PHE A 144 -3.35 -17.62 -4.97
N LYS A 145 -3.48 -18.43 -6.02
CA LYS A 145 -2.48 -19.46 -6.33
C LYS A 145 -1.23 -18.88 -7.00
N THR A 146 -1.41 -17.84 -7.80
CA THR A 146 -0.31 -17.23 -8.58
C THR A 146 0.10 -15.85 -8.09
N GLY A 147 -0.69 -15.23 -7.20
CA GLY A 147 -0.52 -13.83 -6.78
C GLY A 147 -0.78 -12.82 -7.90
N ALA A 148 -1.37 -13.26 -9.02
CA ALA A 148 -1.72 -12.35 -10.11
C ALA A 148 -2.90 -11.48 -9.69
N LEU A 149 -2.78 -10.17 -9.92
CA LEU A 149 -3.78 -9.15 -9.61
C LEU A 149 -4.31 -8.55 -10.90
N GLU A 150 -5.63 -8.53 -11.02
CA GLU A 150 -6.38 -7.80 -12.04
C GLU A 150 -7.12 -6.65 -11.37
N LYS A 151 -6.68 -5.42 -11.59
CA LYS A 151 -7.31 -4.21 -11.05
C LYS A 151 -8.48 -3.79 -11.93
N TYR A 152 -9.58 -3.36 -11.30
CA TYR A 152 -10.76 -2.91 -12.02
C TYR A 152 -10.66 -1.43 -12.37
N TYR A 153 -11.20 -1.05 -13.54
CA TYR A 153 -11.32 0.32 -14.06
C TYR A 153 -10.01 1.10 -14.20
N THR A 154 -8.85 0.46 -14.13
CA THR A 154 -7.53 1.12 -14.20
C THR A 154 -7.37 1.90 -15.51
N ASN A 155 -6.88 3.15 -15.41
CA ASN A 155 -6.65 4.09 -16.50
C ASN A 155 -7.92 4.52 -17.27
N GLN A 156 -9.11 4.26 -16.75
CA GLN A 156 -10.37 4.75 -17.34
C GLN A 156 -10.70 6.13 -16.76
N ASN A 157 -11.40 6.95 -17.56
CA ASN A 157 -11.90 8.24 -17.10
C ASN A 157 -13.21 8.00 -16.33
N ILE A 158 -13.32 8.57 -15.12
CA ILE A 158 -14.50 8.42 -14.25
C ILE A 158 -15.79 8.94 -14.92
N ASN A 159 -15.66 9.95 -15.78
CA ASN A 159 -16.80 10.55 -16.49
C ASN A 159 -17.33 9.69 -17.66
N GLU A 160 -16.56 8.68 -18.08
CA GLU A 160 -16.88 7.78 -19.20
C GLU A 160 -17.37 6.40 -18.75
N VAL A 161 -17.31 6.12 -17.43
CA VAL A 161 -17.66 4.81 -16.88
C VAL A 161 -18.76 4.91 -15.83
N LYS A 162 -19.64 3.93 -15.79
CA LYS A 162 -20.65 3.81 -14.74
C LYS A 162 -20.10 2.91 -13.62
N LEU A 163 -19.69 3.52 -12.52
CA LEU A 163 -19.22 2.78 -11.36
C LEU A 163 -20.40 2.34 -10.47
N PRO A 164 -20.34 1.11 -9.90
CA PRO A 164 -21.25 0.73 -8.82
C PRO A 164 -20.92 1.53 -7.55
N GLY A 165 -21.93 1.76 -6.69
CA GLY A 165 -21.73 2.49 -5.43
C GLY A 165 -20.76 1.80 -4.48
N LYS A 166 -20.80 0.45 -4.43
CA LYS A 166 -19.88 -0.40 -3.67
C LYS A 166 -19.73 -1.77 -4.33
N VAL A 167 -18.57 -2.40 -4.15
CA VAL A 167 -18.27 -3.73 -4.71
C VAL A 167 -17.47 -4.55 -3.69
N GLU A 168 -17.80 -5.84 -3.58
CA GLU A 168 -16.90 -6.79 -2.92
C GLU A 168 -15.69 -7.06 -3.82
N THR A 169 -14.51 -7.10 -3.22
CA THR A 169 -13.25 -7.19 -3.94
C THR A 169 -12.31 -8.19 -3.28
N ASP A 170 -11.29 -8.65 -4.01
CA ASP A 170 -10.17 -9.38 -3.43
C ASP A 170 -9.00 -8.47 -3.10
N PHE A 171 -9.01 -7.21 -3.56
CA PHE A 171 -7.88 -6.31 -3.45
C PHE A 171 -8.31 -4.91 -3.02
N VAL A 172 -7.60 -4.40 -2.02
CA VAL A 172 -7.58 -2.99 -1.61
C VAL A 172 -6.11 -2.58 -1.57
N GLY A 173 -5.76 -1.48 -2.25
CA GLY A 173 -4.39 -0.98 -2.29
C GLY A 173 -3.86 -0.68 -0.89
N GLY A 174 -2.65 -1.18 -0.57
CA GLY A 174 -2.08 -1.09 0.78
C GLY A 174 -1.85 0.33 1.28
N GLY A 175 -1.67 1.27 0.34
CA GLY A 175 -1.49 2.69 0.67
C GLY A 175 -2.80 3.46 0.93
N ALA A 176 -3.98 2.82 0.85
CA ALA A 176 -5.29 3.44 1.10
C ALA A 176 -6.28 2.40 1.67
N CYS A 177 -5.93 1.81 2.80
CA CYS A 177 -6.61 0.67 3.39
C CYS A 177 -7.28 1.06 4.73
N PHE A 178 -8.62 1.08 4.74
CA PHE A 178 -9.43 1.25 5.97
C PHE A 178 -9.76 -0.15 6.51
N ILE A 179 -9.31 -0.50 7.70
CA ILE A 179 -9.39 -1.87 8.23
C ILE A 179 -9.82 -1.89 9.70
N ASN A 180 -10.58 -2.91 10.10
CA ASN A 180 -10.86 -3.18 11.50
C ASN A 180 -9.57 -3.51 12.25
N ALA A 181 -9.28 -2.78 13.33
CA ALA A 181 -8.01 -2.83 14.05
C ALA A 181 -7.78 -4.18 14.75
N ASP A 182 -8.83 -4.74 15.36
CA ASP A 182 -8.75 -6.05 16.03
C ASP A 182 -8.58 -7.19 15.03
N ILE A 183 -9.31 -7.16 13.91
CA ILE A 183 -9.13 -8.14 12.83
C ILE A 183 -7.69 -8.05 12.30
N PHE A 184 -7.19 -6.84 12.01
CA PHE A 184 -5.82 -6.64 11.52
C PHE A 184 -4.77 -7.18 12.49
N LYS A 185 -4.94 -6.92 13.79
CA LYS A 185 -4.09 -7.47 14.86
C LYS A 185 -4.14 -9.00 14.90
N ASN A 186 -5.34 -9.56 14.90
CA ASN A 186 -5.56 -11.00 15.08
C ASN A 186 -5.04 -11.85 13.91
N ILE A 187 -5.08 -11.33 12.69
CA ILE A 187 -4.50 -11.99 11.51
C ILE A 187 -2.98 -11.78 11.40
N GLY A 188 -2.34 -11.04 12.32
CA GLY A 188 -0.89 -10.85 12.38
C GLY A 188 -0.37 -9.60 11.69
N MET A 189 -1.23 -8.61 11.36
CA MET A 189 -0.85 -7.34 10.71
C MET A 189 -0.19 -7.54 9.34
N TYR A 190 0.61 -6.57 8.84
CA TYR A 190 1.40 -6.79 7.62
C TYR A 190 2.58 -7.72 7.87
N GLU A 191 2.90 -8.52 6.88
CA GLU A 191 4.07 -9.42 6.88
C GLU A 191 5.35 -8.61 6.61
N THR A 192 6.16 -8.41 7.63
CA THR A 192 7.37 -7.56 7.54
C THR A 192 8.51 -8.16 6.72
N SER A 193 8.47 -9.46 6.43
CA SER A 193 9.47 -10.11 5.59
C SER A 193 9.47 -9.60 4.15
N TYR A 194 8.38 -9.00 3.69
CA TYR A 194 8.30 -8.38 2.37
C TYR A 194 9.00 -7.03 2.28
N PHE A 195 9.08 -6.28 3.38
CA PHE A 195 9.59 -4.92 3.46
C PHE A 195 8.67 -3.87 2.80
N ALA A 196 8.32 -4.05 1.53
CA ALA A 196 7.32 -3.30 0.76
C ALA A 196 6.89 -4.13 -0.45
N TYR A 197 5.75 -3.84 -1.03
CA TYR A 197 5.10 -4.56 -2.15
C TYR A 197 4.73 -6.01 -1.80
N PHE A 198 3.62 -6.48 -2.35
CA PHE A 198 3.05 -7.81 -2.15
C PHE A 198 2.38 -8.01 -0.77
N ASP A 199 2.55 -7.09 0.15
CA ASP A 199 1.95 -7.09 1.48
C ASP A 199 0.42 -7.01 1.43
N GLU A 200 -0.16 -6.31 0.45
CA GLU A 200 -1.60 -6.24 0.20
C GLU A 200 -2.17 -7.60 -0.25
N ILE A 201 -1.44 -8.32 -1.12
CA ILE A 201 -1.86 -9.63 -1.61
C ILE A 201 -1.82 -10.65 -0.48
N ASP A 202 -0.79 -10.62 0.35
CA ASP A 202 -0.67 -11.45 1.55
C ASP A 202 -1.77 -11.14 2.57
N LEU A 203 -2.05 -9.86 2.82
CA LEU A 203 -3.14 -9.42 3.70
C LEU A 203 -4.49 -9.92 3.18
N SER A 204 -4.76 -9.75 1.88
CA SER A 204 -5.98 -10.19 1.22
C SER A 204 -6.17 -11.72 1.33
N TYR A 205 -5.10 -12.49 1.15
CA TYR A 205 -5.12 -13.94 1.34
C TYR A 205 -5.53 -14.32 2.77
N ARG A 206 -4.92 -13.67 3.77
CA ARG A 206 -5.26 -13.93 5.18
C ARG A 206 -6.67 -13.50 5.52
N LEU A 207 -7.15 -12.38 5.03
CA LEU A 207 -8.52 -11.93 5.27
C LEU A 207 -9.54 -12.85 4.60
N LYS A 208 -9.42 -13.08 3.29
CA LYS A 208 -10.46 -13.77 2.50
C LYS A 208 -10.34 -15.29 2.55
N VAL A 209 -9.14 -15.84 2.34
CA VAL A 209 -8.96 -17.29 2.18
C VAL A 209 -8.85 -17.99 3.51
N LEU A 210 -8.10 -17.44 4.47
CA LEU A 210 -7.90 -18.09 5.76
C LEU A 210 -9.00 -17.77 6.78
N ASN A 211 -9.63 -16.60 6.71
CA ASN A 211 -10.57 -16.13 7.73
C ASN A 211 -11.97 -15.80 7.21
N ASN A 212 -12.21 -15.90 5.89
CA ASN A 212 -13.53 -15.69 5.25
C ASN A 212 -14.17 -14.31 5.55
N TYR A 213 -13.34 -13.27 5.71
CA TYR A 213 -13.81 -11.90 5.81
C TYR A 213 -14.09 -11.30 4.42
N LYS A 214 -14.96 -10.28 4.38
CA LYS A 214 -15.22 -9.47 3.20
C LYS A 214 -14.26 -8.30 3.13
N MET A 215 -13.85 -7.97 1.90
CA MET A 215 -13.18 -6.73 1.55
C MET A 215 -14.07 -5.99 0.56
N MET A 216 -14.24 -4.68 0.75
CA MET A 216 -15.13 -3.86 -0.07
C MET A 216 -14.40 -2.65 -0.62
N VAL A 217 -14.89 -2.10 -1.73
CA VAL A 217 -14.53 -0.76 -2.21
C VAL A 217 -15.78 0.08 -2.41
N THR A 218 -15.68 1.40 -2.21
CA THR A 218 -16.79 2.33 -2.41
C THR A 218 -16.41 3.47 -3.35
N SER A 219 -17.28 3.77 -4.33
CA SER A 219 -17.08 4.90 -5.23
C SER A 219 -17.44 6.24 -4.60
N LYS A 220 -18.06 6.23 -3.42
CA LYS A 220 -18.40 7.43 -2.67
C LYS A 220 -17.20 8.03 -1.92
N ALA A 221 -16.21 7.23 -1.57
CA ALA A 221 -14.95 7.69 -0.97
C ALA A 221 -13.92 7.87 -2.08
N LYS A 222 -13.66 9.11 -2.51
CA LYS A 222 -12.66 9.42 -3.53
C LYS A 222 -11.36 9.88 -2.88
N ILE A 223 -10.24 9.27 -3.29
CA ILE A 223 -8.90 9.65 -2.82
C ILE A 223 -7.99 9.72 -4.03
N TRP A 224 -7.17 10.77 -4.17
CA TRP A 224 -6.15 10.90 -5.21
C TRP A 224 -4.80 10.47 -4.67
N HIS A 225 -4.05 9.73 -5.49
CA HIS A 225 -2.69 9.31 -5.23
C HIS A 225 -1.75 10.19 -6.05
N ASN A 226 -1.19 11.21 -5.42
CA ASN A 226 -0.34 12.20 -6.08
C ASN A 226 1.06 11.67 -6.44
N HIS A 227 1.14 10.35 -6.67
CA HIS A 227 2.38 9.73 -7.09
C HIS A 227 2.83 10.26 -8.46
N ASN A 228 4.09 10.64 -8.57
CA ASN A 228 4.64 11.16 -9.81
C ASN A 228 5.24 10.03 -10.66
N TRP A 229 4.39 9.31 -11.39
CA TRP A 229 4.78 8.20 -12.26
C TRP A 229 5.84 8.57 -13.31
N THR A 230 5.88 9.86 -13.72
CA THR A 230 6.83 10.36 -14.74
C THR A 230 8.22 10.65 -14.17
N LYS A 231 8.35 10.77 -12.85
CA LYS A 231 9.62 11.04 -12.15
C LYS A 231 10.15 9.81 -11.41
N LYS A 232 9.73 8.60 -11.74
CA LYS A 232 10.42 7.40 -11.24
C LYS A 232 11.89 7.51 -11.64
N ASN A 233 12.75 7.78 -10.65
CA ASN A 233 14.17 7.61 -10.87
C ASN A 233 14.44 6.12 -11.12
N ASN A 234 15.51 5.80 -11.82
CA ASN A 234 15.84 4.41 -12.16
C ASN A 234 15.91 3.50 -10.91
N TYR A 235 16.28 4.06 -9.74
CA TYR A 235 16.37 3.32 -8.48
C TYR A 235 15.01 2.85 -7.94
N SER A 236 13.96 3.66 -8.03
CA SER A 236 12.60 3.25 -7.64
C SER A 236 12.09 2.12 -8.54
N TYR A 237 12.40 2.15 -9.82
CA TYR A 237 12.08 1.09 -10.77
C TYR A 237 12.78 -0.22 -10.42
N TYR A 238 14.09 -0.17 -10.19
CA TYR A 238 14.89 -1.35 -9.81
C TYR A 238 14.41 -1.97 -8.50
N PHE A 239 14.05 -1.12 -7.54
CA PHE A 239 13.53 -1.55 -6.25
C PHE A 239 12.18 -2.26 -6.38
N GLU A 240 11.25 -1.70 -7.15
CA GLU A 240 9.94 -2.29 -7.40
C GLU A 240 10.06 -3.65 -8.10
N TYR A 241 10.85 -3.74 -9.17
CA TYR A 241 11.06 -4.99 -9.90
C TYR A 241 11.71 -6.07 -9.03
N TYR A 242 12.76 -5.71 -8.31
CA TYR A 242 13.42 -6.63 -7.39
C TYR A 242 12.44 -7.17 -6.32
N LEU A 243 11.71 -6.28 -5.64
CA LEU A 243 10.82 -6.69 -4.54
C LEU A 243 9.61 -7.46 -5.04
N SER A 244 9.01 -7.08 -6.16
CA SER A 244 7.86 -7.77 -6.72
C SER A 244 8.18 -9.24 -7.03
N GLU A 245 9.31 -9.51 -7.64
CA GLU A 245 9.71 -10.89 -7.96
C GLU A 245 10.13 -11.67 -6.71
N ARG A 246 10.93 -11.06 -5.82
CA ARG A 246 11.32 -11.69 -4.56
C ARG A 246 10.11 -12.04 -3.70
N ASN A 247 9.22 -11.08 -3.48
CA ASN A 247 8.14 -11.21 -2.53
C ASN A 247 7.06 -12.19 -3.00
N LYS A 248 6.84 -12.28 -4.31
CA LYS A 248 5.99 -13.31 -4.91
C LYS A 248 6.50 -14.73 -4.59
N LEU A 249 7.80 -14.94 -4.66
CA LEU A 249 8.41 -16.22 -4.28
C LEU A 249 8.36 -16.46 -2.77
N LEU A 250 8.57 -15.41 -1.95
CA LEU A 250 8.38 -15.50 -0.49
C LEU A 250 6.92 -15.86 -0.13
N TYR A 251 5.95 -15.33 -0.85
CA TYR A 251 4.53 -15.69 -0.69
C TYR A 251 4.29 -17.18 -1.02
N TYR A 252 4.89 -17.70 -2.10
CA TYR A 252 4.77 -19.11 -2.42
C TYR A 252 5.42 -20.01 -1.35
N HIS A 253 6.57 -19.62 -0.80
CA HIS A 253 7.19 -20.33 0.34
C HIS A 253 6.29 -20.31 1.57
N LYS A 254 5.75 -19.14 1.92
CA LYS A 254 4.90 -18.94 3.12
C LYS A 254 3.66 -19.85 3.09
N TYR A 255 3.00 -19.93 1.93
CA TYR A 255 1.75 -20.69 1.79
C TYR A 255 1.95 -22.07 1.13
N LYS A 256 3.20 -22.53 0.99
CA LYS A 256 3.56 -23.85 0.43
C LYS A 256 3.01 -24.06 -1.00
N LEU A 257 2.93 -23.00 -1.79
CA LEU A 257 2.43 -23.01 -3.17
C LEU A 257 3.55 -23.43 -4.15
N TYR A 258 4.21 -24.57 -3.87
CA TYR A 258 5.39 -25.00 -4.61
C TYR A 258 5.13 -25.30 -6.09
N LEU A 259 3.94 -25.82 -6.43
CA LEU A 259 3.57 -26.02 -7.84
C LEU A 259 3.52 -24.69 -8.59
N SER A 260 2.88 -23.66 -8.00
CA SER A 260 2.82 -22.32 -8.58
C SER A 260 4.21 -21.70 -8.72
N MET A 261 5.08 -21.94 -7.74
CA MET A 261 6.47 -21.49 -7.77
C MET A 261 7.24 -22.16 -8.93
N CYS A 262 7.13 -23.48 -9.08
CA CYS A 262 7.77 -24.21 -10.19
C CYS A 262 7.26 -23.73 -11.55
N LEU A 263 5.94 -23.58 -11.72
CA LEU A 263 5.32 -23.08 -12.95
C LEU A 263 5.77 -21.65 -13.28
N MET A 264 5.90 -20.77 -12.28
CA MET A 264 6.43 -19.41 -12.46
C MET A 264 7.87 -19.47 -12.97
N VAL A 265 8.74 -20.23 -12.30
CA VAL A 265 10.17 -20.35 -12.70
C VAL A 265 10.29 -20.90 -14.12
N ILE A 266 9.56 -21.95 -14.46
CA ILE A 266 9.54 -22.52 -15.82
C ILE A 266 9.08 -21.47 -16.84
N THR A 267 7.97 -20.76 -16.54
CA THR A 267 7.46 -19.70 -17.40
C THR A 267 8.49 -18.59 -17.61
N ASP A 268 9.20 -18.22 -16.56
CA ASP A 268 10.23 -17.19 -16.63
C ASP A 268 11.46 -17.62 -17.42
N ILE A 269 11.87 -18.88 -17.29
CA ILE A 269 12.94 -19.46 -18.14
C ILE A 269 12.51 -19.43 -19.61
N VAL A 270 11.28 -19.87 -19.93
CA VAL A 270 10.75 -19.87 -21.30
C VAL A 270 10.65 -18.46 -21.88
N LYS A 271 10.21 -17.49 -21.07
CA LYS A 271 10.07 -16.09 -21.49
C LYS A 271 11.37 -15.28 -21.43
N PHE A 272 12.44 -15.82 -20.87
CA PHE A 272 13.70 -15.10 -20.67
C PHE A 272 14.29 -14.52 -21.97
N PRO A 273 14.32 -15.21 -23.13
CA PRO A 273 14.82 -14.63 -24.37
C PRO A 273 14.05 -13.36 -24.80
N TRP A 274 12.70 -13.37 -24.66
CA TRP A 274 11.85 -12.20 -24.98
C TRP A 274 12.06 -11.06 -23.99
N ARG A 275 12.26 -11.38 -22.71
CA ARG A 275 12.60 -10.36 -21.69
C ARG A 275 13.98 -9.75 -21.95
N LEU A 276 14.96 -10.54 -22.37
CA LEU A 276 16.28 -10.04 -22.74
C LEU A 276 16.19 -9.06 -23.91
N ILE A 277 15.43 -9.40 -24.96
CA ILE A 277 15.16 -8.49 -26.09
C ILE A 277 14.49 -7.20 -25.59
N TRP A 278 13.54 -7.30 -24.66
CA TRP A 278 12.89 -6.13 -24.09
C TRP A 278 13.87 -5.27 -23.28
N PHE A 279 14.72 -5.85 -22.42
CA PHE A 279 15.76 -5.11 -21.70
C PHE A 279 16.75 -4.42 -22.65
N MET A 280 17.09 -5.05 -23.77
CA MET A 280 17.91 -4.42 -24.82
C MET A 280 17.18 -3.23 -25.47
N LYS A 281 15.89 -3.37 -25.79
CA LYS A 281 15.07 -2.29 -26.37
C LYS A 281 14.94 -1.05 -25.46
N VAL A 282 14.81 -1.26 -24.15
CA VAL A 282 14.75 -0.17 -23.16
C VAL A 282 16.12 0.31 -22.71
N CYS A 283 17.21 -0.28 -23.25
CA CYS A 283 18.60 0.04 -22.91
C CYS A 283 18.91 0.03 -21.40
N ASP A 284 18.23 -0.84 -20.64
CA ASP A 284 18.36 -0.90 -19.18
C ASP A 284 18.69 -2.32 -18.69
N PHE A 285 19.97 -2.72 -18.87
CA PHE A 285 20.46 -4.00 -18.37
C PHE A 285 20.43 -4.12 -16.84
N LYS A 286 20.51 -3.00 -16.11
CA LYS A 286 20.43 -3.00 -14.64
C LYS A 286 19.06 -3.49 -14.17
N LEU A 287 18.00 -3.12 -14.87
CA LEU A 287 16.65 -3.61 -14.57
C LEU A 287 16.58 -5.14 -14.64
N GLY A 288 17.18 -5.74 -15.68
CA GLY A 288 17.29 -7.20 -15.82
C GLY A 288 18.08 -7.84 -14.68
N MET A 289 19.19 -7.23 -14.26
CA MET A 289 20.00 -7.71 -13.14
C MET A 289 19.20 -7.71 -11.83
N TYR A 290 18.44 -6.62 -11.53
CA TYR A 290 17.64 -6.56 -10.31
C TYR A 290 16.45 -7.50 -10.34
N TYR A 291 15.84 -7.73 -11.50
CA TYR A 291 14.84 -8.75 -11.71
C TYR A 291 15.37 -10.15 -11.35
N LEU A 292 16.50 -10.56 -11.96
CA LEU A 292 17.13 -11.86 -11.69
C LEU A 292 17.58 -12.01 -10.24
N LYS A 293 18.12 -10.92 -9.65
CA LYS A 293 18.49 -10.88 -8.23
C LYS A 293 17.25 -11.07 -7.33
N GLY A 294 16.13 -10.45 -7.67
CA GLY A 294 14.86 -10.63 -6.94
C GLY A 294 14.40 -12.08 -6.99
N MET A 295 14.41 -12.70 -8.17
CA MET A 295 14.09 -14.12 -8.31
C MET A 295 15.02 -15.02 -7.48
N LEU A 296 16.34 -14.82 -7.56
CA LEU A 296 17.30 -15.61 -6.80
C LEU A 296 17.10 -15.47 -5.30
N ASP A 297 16.96 -14.24 -4.80
CA ASP A 297 16.77 -13.97 -3.39
C ASP A 297 15.42 -14.53 -2.89
N GLY A 298 14.38 -14.52 -3.73
CA GLY A 298 13.10 -15.15 -3.44
C GLY A 298 13.16 -16.68 -3.38
N LEU A 299 13.81 -17.31 -4.34
CA LEU A 299 14.04 -18.77 -4.33
C LEU A 299 14.85 -19.22 -3.10
N LEU A 300 15.85 -18.43 -2.70
CA LEU A 300 16.64 -18.64 -1.50
C LEU A 300 15.94 -18.23 -0.20
N ASN A 301 14.67 -17.82 -0.28
CA ASN A 301 13.84 -17.38 0.86
C ASN A 301 14.48 -16.24 1.70
N ARG A 302 15.18 -15.30 1.03
CA ARG A 302 15.81 -14.14 1.67
C ARG A 302 14.79 -13.06 1.99
N LYS A 303 14.59 -12.81 3.27
CA LYS A 303 13.52 -11.96 3.84
C LYS A 303 14.01 -10.58 4.26
N GLY A 304 13.05 -9.66 4.47
CA GLY A 304 13.27 -8.35 5.10
C GLY A 304 13.90 -7.32 4.16
N LYS A 305 14.62 -6.35 4.75
CA LYS A 305 15.24 -5.24 4.01
C LYS A 305 16.17 -5.76 2.92
N PRO A 306 16.01 -5.36 1.65
CA PRO A 306 16.89 -5.82 0.59
C PRO A 306 18.29 -5.24 0.72
N LYS A 307 19.30 -6.07 0.49
CA LYS A 307 20.71 -5.65 0.43
C LYS A 307 21.04 -5.12 -0.98
N LEU A 308 20.59 -3.90 -1.25
CA LEU A 308 20.85 -3.19 -2.50
C LEU A 308 21.64 -1.91 -2.20
N SER A 309 22.61 -1.57 -3.03
CA SER A 309 23.54 -0.45 -2.77
C SER A 309 22.87 0.93 -2.61
N PHE A 310 21.65 1.09 -3.11
CA PHE A 310 20.87 2.32 -3.04
C PHE A 310 19.75 2.30 -1.98
N VAL A 311 19.57 1.21 -1.25
CA VAL A 311 18.59 1.11 -0.14
C VAL A 311 19.34 1.36 1.16
N LYS A 312 19.25 2.60 1.65
CA LYS A 312 19.82 3.03 2.94
C LYS A 312 18.91 2.74 4.11
#